data_896017d372c3c63e9af73784376299a9
#
_entry.id   896017d372c3c63e9af73784376299a9
#
_cell.length_a   1.000
_cell.length_b   1.000
_cell.length_c   1.000
_cell.angle_alpha   90.00
_cell.angle_beta   90.00
_cell.angle_gamma   90.00
#
_symmetry.space_group_name_H-M   'P 1'
#
loop_
_entity.id
_entity.type
_entity.pdbx_description
1 polymer ?
#
loop_
_entity_poly.entity_id
_entity_poly.type
_entity_poly.pdbx_seq_one_letter_code
_entity_poly.pdbx_strand_id
1 'polypeptide(L)'
;IATKGGKHMTSAYTYKVGYVNLSTKKIDTKEIPEDILRKYLGGRGLAAYLLYNHVGKAADPFGPENALIMSSGFLSGQFTPAYGRFHVTGKSPDTGIYGDSNIGGNLASELKYAGFQHLVITGKAEKPTYIYVHDGEIRLRDASNLWGLDTYQTQLRLWDELKDPDFSIACIGPGGEKLV
;
A
#
# COMPACT_ATOMS: atom_id res chain seq x y z
N ILE A 1 6.39 3.94 -0.21
CA ILE A 1 5.18 4.60 0.33
C ILE A 1 5.53 5.30 1.62
N ALA A 2 5.11 6.54 1.77
CA ALA A 2 5.11 7.27 3.03
C ALA A 2 3.65 7.54 3.44
N THR A 3 3.25 7.13 4.62
CA THR A 3 1.89 7.31 5.13
C THR A 3 1.89 7.74 6.59
N LYS A 4 0.98 8.63 6.91
CA LYS A 4 0.71 9.09 8.28
C LYS A 4 -0.78 9.37 8.44
N GLY A 5 -1.34 9.03 9.59
CA GLY A 5 -2.68 9.43 10.01
C GLY A 5 -2.80 10.94 10.18
N GLY A 6 -3.96 11.48 9.85
CA GLY A 6 -4.24 12.91 9.96
C GLY A 6 -4.67 13.34 11.36
N LYS A 7 -4.76 14.66 11.56
CA LYS A 7 -5.24 15.28 12.80
C LYS A 7 -6.73 15.01 13.08
N HIS A 8 -7.50 14.68 12.07
CA HIS A 8 -8.91 14.33 12.18
C HIS A 8 -9.08 12.83 11.97
N MET A 9 -9.00 12.05 13.05
CA MET A 9 -9.38 10.64 13.05
C MET A 9 -10.90 10.53 12.75
N THR A 10 -11.23 10.46 11.48
CA THR A 10 -12.53 9.95 11.09
C THR A 10 -12.50 8.45 11.38
N SER A 11 -13.39 7.97 12.25
CA SER A 11 -13.64 6.56 12.56
C SER A 11 -12.51 5.56 12.22
N ALA A 12 -12.10 4.74 13.18
CA ALA A 12 -11.17 3.62 12.96
C ALA A 12 -11.70 2.59 11.93
N TYR A 13 -12.90 2.78 11.42
CA TYR A 13 -13.54 2.02 10.35
C TYR A 13 -13.53 2.85 9.06
N THR A 14 -12.39 2.86 8.36
CA THR A 14 -12.37 3.32 6.99
C THR A 14 -12.55 2.13 6.06
N TYR A 15 -13.41 2.28 5.05
CA TYR A 15 -13.71 1.23 4.07
C TYR A 15 -13.26 1.64 2.66
N LYS A 16 -12.34 2.61 2.59
CA LYS A 16 -11.87 3.15 1.31
C LYS A 16 -10.70 2.35 0.78
N VAL A 17 -10.74 2.15 -0.54
CA VAL A 17 -9.63 1.63 -1.34
C VAL A 17 -9.13 2.75 -2.24
N GLY A 18 -7.84 3.04 -2.15
CA GLY A 18 -7.16 3.91 -3.11
C GLY A 18 -6.65 3.09 -4.30
N TYR A 19 -7.01 3.49 -5.49
CA TYR A 19 -6.54 2.91 -6.75
C TYR A 19 -5.52 3.85 -7.39
N VAL A 20 -4.31 3.37 -7.58
CA VAL A 20 -3.19 4.16 -8.11
C VAL A 20 -2.66 3.47 -9.35
N ASN A 21 -2.83 4.10 -10.51
CA ASN A 21 -2.20 3.63 -11.74
C ASN A 21 -0.94 4.47 -12.02
N LEU A 22 0.21 3.85 -11.89
CA LEU A 22 1.50 4.51 -12.03
C LEU A 22 1.83 4.92 -13.47
N SER A 23 1.34 4.17 -14.47
CA SER A 23 1.57 4.49 -15.88
C SER A 23 0.78 5.71 -16.34
N THR A 24 -0.48 5.81 -15.92
CA THR A 24 -1.37 6.93 -16.30
C THR A 24 -1.39 8.06 -15.28
N LYS A 25 -0.75 7.86 -14.11
CA LYS A 25 -0.79 8.75 -12.95
C LYS A 25 -2.20 9.01 -12.41
N LYS A 26 -3.18 8.17 -12.80
CA LYS A 26 -4.55 8.29 -12.32
C LYS A 26 -4.67 7.74 -10.91
N ILE A 27 -5.33 8.53 -10.05
CA ILE A 27 -5.69 8.15 -8.70
C ILE A 27 -7.20 8.20 -8.58
N ASP A 28 -7.79 7.14 -8.02
CA ASP A 28 -9.22 7.03 -7.78
C ASP A 28 -9.46 6.44 -6.38
N THR A 29 -10.60 6.72 -5.79
CA THR A 29 -10.97 6.22 -4.46
C THR A 29 -12.37 5.65 -4.51
N LYS A 30 -12.54 4.44 -3.97
CA LYS A 30 -13.86 3.78 -3.89
C LYS A 30 -14.09 3.25 -2.49
N GLU A 31 -15.34 3.28 -2.07
CA GLU A 31 -15.76 2.57 -0.88
C GLU A 31 -15.99 1.09 -1.18
N ILE A 32 -15.70 0.24 -0.19
CA ILE A 32 -15.96 -1.19 -0.28
C ILE A 32 -17.43 -1.41 0.08
N PRO A 33 -18.21 -2.11 -0.77
CA PRO A 33 -19.58 -2.49 -0.43
C PRO A 33 -19.66 -3.29 0.87
N GLU A 34 -20.69 -3.06 1.67
CA GLU A 34 -20.83 -3.66 2.99
C GLU A 34 -20.90 -5.20 2.94
N ASP A 35 -21.55 -5.76 1.94
CA ASP A 35 -21.66 -7.21 1.73
C ASP A 35 -20.28 -7.85 1.47
N ILE A 36 -19.43 -7.18 0.68
CA ILE A 36 -18.05 -7.59 0.41
C ILE A 36 -17.21 -7.49 1.69
N LEU A 37 -17.40 -6.41 2.44
CA LEU A 37 -16.70 -6.21 3.70
C LEU A 37 -17.07 -7.29 4.74
N ARG A 38 -18.36 -7.61 4.88
CA ARG A 38 -18.85 -8.68 5.77
C ARG A 38 -18.28 -10.04 5.38
N LYS A 39 -18.15 -10.30 4.07
CA LYS A 39 -17.67 -11.57 3.54
C LYS A 39 -16.16 -11.76 3.68
N TYR A 40 -15.37 -10.71 3.45
CA TYR A 40 -13.90 -10.78 3.38
C TYR A 40 -13.19 -10.07 4.53
N LEU A 41 -13.90 -9.27 5.33
CA LEU A 41 -13.47 -8.50 6.50
C LEU A 41 -12.41 -7.42 6.17
N GLY A 42 -11.22 -7.81 5.78
CA GLY A 42 -10.07 -6.92 5.51
C GLY A 42 -8.79 -7.70 5.37
N GLY A 43 -7.63 -7.03 5.39
CA GLY A 43 -6.32 -7.65 5.32
C GLY A 43 -6.22 -8.63 4.13
N ARG A 44 -5.75 -9.85 4.39
CA ARG A 44 -5.55 -10.89 3.37
C ARG A 44 -6.85 -11.26 2.62
N GLY A 45 -7.98 -11.39 3.32
CA GLY A 45 -9.24 -11.80 2.69
C GLY A 45 -9.69 -10.82 1.61
N LEU A 46 -9.73 -9.53 1.95
CA LEU A 46 -10.14 -8.51 1.00
C LEU A 46 -9.05 -8.26 -0.06
N ALA A 47 -7.77 -8.39 0.28
CA ALA A 47 -6.68 -8.31 -0.69
C ALA A 47 -6.79 -9.41 -1.77
N ALA A 48 -7.13 -10.64 -1.38
CA ALA A 48 -7.35 -11.73 -2.33
C ALA A 48 -8.56 -11.45 -3.25
N TYR A 49 -9.66 -10.93 -2.70
CA TYR A 49 -10.81 -10.50 -3.49
C TYR A 49 -10.44 -9.40 -4.49
N LEU A 50 -9.71 -8.39 -4.04
CA LEU A 50 -9.25 -7.30 -4.91
C LEU A 50 -8.31 -7.82 -6.01
N LEU A 51 -7.35 -8.67 -5.68
CA LEU A 51 -6.44 -9.25 -6.68
C LEU A 51 -7.19 -10.06 -7.72
N TYR A 52 -8.11 -10.93 -7.29
CA TYR A 52 -8.91 -11.77 -8.18
C TYR A 52 -9.73 -10.95 -9.18
N ASN A 53 -10.25 -9.79 -8.76
CA ASN A 53 -11.08 -8.94 -9.61
C ASN A 53 -10.27 -7.95 -10.49
N HIS A 54 -9.00 -7.72 -10.19
CA HIS A 54 -8.18 -6.75 -10.91
C HIS A 54 -7.12 -7.39 -11.82
N VAL A 55 -6.67 -8.60 -11.50
CA VAL A 55 -5.56 -9.26 -12.19
C VAL A 55 -6.05 -10.49 -12.93
N GLY A 56 -5.97 -10.45 -14.25
CA GLY A 56 -6.36 -11.58 -15.10
C GLY A 56 -5.45 -12.80 -14.90
N LYS A 57 -6.02 -13.99 -15.16
CA LYS A 57 -5.26 -15.25 -15.04
C LYS A 57 -3.98 -15.27 -15.90
N ALA A 58 -4.02 -14.67 -17.07
CA ALA A 58 -2.91 -14.61 -18.02
C ALA A 58 -1.95 -13.41 -17.78
N ALA A 59 -2.23 -12.54 -16.82
CA ALA A 59 -1.38 -11.39 -16.55
C ALA A 59 0.06 -11.82 -16.21
N ASP A 60 1.04 -11.16 -16.83
CA ASP A 60 2.44 -11.33 -16.47
C ASP A 60 2.68 -10.79 -15.05
N PRO A 61 3.26 -11.57 -14.13
CA PRO A 61 3.58 -11.11 -12.78
C PRO A 61 4.48 -9.87 -12.73
N PHE A 62 5.34 -9.67 -13.72
CA PHE A 62 6.19 -8.48 -13.86
C PHE A 62 5.58 -7.41 -14.78
N GLY A 63 4.44 -7.72 -15.39
CA GLY A 63 3.74 -6.82 -16.31
C GLY A 63 2.92 -5.74 -15.62
N PRO A 64 2.52 -4.72 -16.38
CA PRO A 64 1.72 -3.60 -15.86
C PRO A 64 0.29 -4.00 -15.49
N GLU A 65 -0.17 -5.19 -15.91
CA GLU A 65 -1.48 -5.75 -15.57
C GLU A 65 -1.50 -6.38 -14.17
N ASN A 66 -0.34 -6.69 -13.57
CA ASN A 66 -0.29 -7.12 -12.19
C ASN A 66 -0.64 -5.97 -11.25
N ALA A 67 -1.14 -6.30 -10.08
CA ALA A 67 -1.41 -5.33 -9.03
C ALA A 67 -0.60 -5.65 -7.77
N LEU A 68 -0.01 -4.62 -7.19
CA LEU A 68 0.50 -4.67 -5.82
C LEU A 68 -0.58 -4.11 -4.90
N ILE A 69 -1.11 -4.96 -4.02
CA ILE A 69 -2.17 -4.58 -3.09
C ILE A 69 -1.60 -4.49 -1.69
N MET A 70 -1.70 -3.32 -1.11
CA MET A 70 -1.29 -3.02 0.26
C MET A 70 -2.52 -2.92 1.14
N SER A 71 -2.55 -3.66 2.24
CA SER A 71 -3.78 -3.90 2.99
C SER A 71 -3.58 -3.85 4.49
N SER A 72 -4.45 -3.11 5.16
CA SER A 72 -4.59 -3.12 6.61
C SER A 72 -5.62 -4.16 7.05
N GLY A 73 -5.38 -4.80 8.18
CA GLY A 73 -6.36 -5.69 8.80
C GLY A 73 -7.58 -4.93 9.33
N PHE A 74 -8.70 -5.64 9.51
CA PHE A 74 -9.92 -5.06 10.06
C PHE A 74 -9.69 -4.40 11.43
N LEU A 75 -8.94 -5.05 12.31
CA LEU A 75 -8.62 -4.57 13.66
C LEU A 75 -7.38 -3.64 13.72
N SER A 76 -6.66 -3.42 12.61
CA SER A 76 -5.51 -2.52 12.62
C SER A 76 -5.92 -1.11 13.04
N GLY A 77 -5.13 -0.49 13.91
CA GLY A 77 -5.43 0.84 14.44
C GLY A 77 -6.51 0.87 15.54
N GLN A 78 -7.02 -0.29 15.97
CA GLN A 78 -7.90 -0.41 17.12
C GLN A 78 -7.11 -0.60 18.41
N PHE A 79 -7.74 -0.34 19.54
CA PHE A 79 -7.15 -0.55 20.87
C PHE A 79 -7.19 -2.04 21.27
N THR A 80 -6.50 -2.89 20.49
CA THR A 80 -6.43 -4.34 20.71
C THR A 80 -4.99 -4.83 20.69
N PRO A 81 -4.64 -5.87 21.46
CA PRO A 81 -3.31 -6.47 21.37
C PRO A 81 -3.00 -7.03 19.97
N ALA A 82 -1.75 -6.94 19.52
CA ALA A 82 -1.24 -7.55 18.30
C ALA A 82 -1.97 -7.12 16.99
N TYR A 83 -2.43 -5.90 16.89
CA TYR A 83 -3.24 -5.35 15.77
C TYR A 83 -2.44 -4.88 14.54
N GLY A 84 -1.11 -4.82 14.61
CA GLY A 84 -0.25 -4.12 13.63
C GLY A 84 0.18 -4.96 12.43
N ARG A 85 -0.70 -5.78 11.84
CA ARG A 85 -0.34 -6.57 10.66
C ARG A 85 -0.77 -5.87 9.37
N PHE A 86 0.23 -5.63 8.52
CA PHE A 86 0.08 -5.10 7.18
C PHE A 86 0.34 -6.22 6.16
N HIS A 87 -0.48 -6.32 5.13
CA HIS A 87 -0.34 -7.31 4.07
C HIS A 87 0.07 -6.65 2.77
N VAL A 88 0.97 -7.30 2.06
CA VAL A 88 1.34 -6.95 0.68
C VAL A 88 1.03 -8.15 -0.19
N THR A 89 0.22 -7.97 -1.21
CA THR A 89 -0.32 -9.04 -2.04
C THR A 89 -0.16 -8.71 -3.52
N GLY A 90 0.13 -9.71 -4.33
CA GLY A 90 0.22 -9.60 -5.79
C GLY A 90 0.23 -10.98 -6.43
N LYS A 91 0.24 -11.03 -7.75
CA LYS A 91 0.52 -12.28 -8.47
C LYS A 91 2.01 -12.58 -8.38
N SER A 92 2.34 -13.74 -7.82
CA SER A 92 3.71 -14.15 -7.59
C SER A 92 4.43 -14.48 -8.89
N PRO A 93 5.62 -13.95 -9.15
CA PRO A 93 6.44 -14.34 -10.31
C PRO A 93 7.01 -15.77 -10.19
N ASP A 94 7.17 -16.28 -8.98
CA ASP A 94 7.68 -17.62 -8.74
C ASP A 94 6.63 -18.69 -9.04
N THR A 95 5.40 -18.48 -8.56
CA THR A 95 4.35 -19.51 -8.66
C THR A 95 3.28 -19.24 -9.72
N GLY A 96 3.18 -18.00 -10.22
CA GLY A 96 2.13 -17.58 -11.14
C GLY A 96 0.73 -17.46 -10.53
N ILE A 97 0.61 -17.66 -9.20
CA ILE A 97 -0.65 -17.56 -8.44
C ILE A 97 -0.58 -16.47 -7.38
N TYR A 98 -1.52 -16.46 -6.46
CA TYR A 98 -1.57 -15.55 -5.33
C TYR A 98 -0.32 -15.64 -4.48
N GLY A 99 0.33 -14.50 -4.26
CA GLY A 99 1.43 -14.35 -3.32
C GLY A 99 1.10 -13.27 -2.30
N ASP A 100 1.47 -13.50 -1.04
CA ASP A 100 1.33 -12.49 0.00
C ASP A 100 2.49 -12.51 0.99
N SER A 101 2.67 -11.37 1.63
CA SER A 101 3.62 -11.17 2.71
C SER A 101 3.00 -10.36 3.84
N ASN A 102 3.54 -10.52 5.04
CA ASN A 102 3.08 -9.82 6.24
C ASN A 102 4.21 -9.00 6.85
N ILE A 103 3.88 -7.77 7.23
CA ILE A 103 4.80 -6.86 7.89
C ILE A 103 4.17 -6.44 9.22
N GLY A 104 4.96 -6.45 10.28
CA GLY A 104 4.58 -5.87 11.58
C GLY A 104 4.83 -4.36 11.61
N GLY A 105 4.53 -3.73 12.75
CA GLY A 105 4.75 -2.31 12.97
C GLY A 105 3.51 -1.44 12.75
N ASN A 106 3.71 -0.14 12.55
CA ASN A 106 2.64 0.85 12.54
C ASN A 106 2.02 1.12 11.17
N LEU A 107 2.62 0.64 10.08
CA LEU A 107 2.21 0.96 8.71
C LEU A 107 0.71 0.66 8.45
N ALA A 108 0.20 -0.46 9.01
CA ALA A 108 -1.21 -0.83 8.89
C ALA A 108 -2.15 0.19 9.53
N SER A 109 -1.80 0.64 10.73
CA SER A 109 -2.57 1.63 11.48
C SER A 109 -2.51 3.00 10.82
N GLU A 110 -1.32 3.41 10.39
CA GLU A 110 -1.12 4.70 9.74
C GLU A 110 -1.85 4.80 8.40
N LEU A 111 -1.89 3.73 7.61
CA LEU A 111 -2.68 3.71 6.38
C LEU A 111 -4.18 3.93 6.67
N LYS A 112 -4.72 3.28 7.72
CA LYS A 112 -6.11 3.48 8.13
C LYS A 112 -6.37 4.89 8.67
N TYR A 113 -5.47 5.41 9.49
CA TYR A 113 -5.58 6.78 10.00
C TYR A 113 -5.46 7.82 8.88
N ALA A 114 -4.68 7.52 7.83
CA ALA A 114 -4.64 8.31 6.63
C ALA A 114 -5.91 8.23 5.76
N GLY A 115 -6.90 7.40 6.16
CA GLY A 115 -8.22 7.33 5.50
C GLY A 115 -8.39 6.18 4.51
N PHE A 116 -7.45 5.23 4.42
CA PHE A 116 -7.52 4.11 3.48
C PHE A 116 -7.31 2.76 4.17
N GLN A 117 -8.11 1.77 3.81
CA GLN A 117 -7.90 0.40 4.28
C GLN A 117 -6.99 -0.38 3.34
N HIS A 118 -7.07 -0.11 2.04
CA HIS A 118 -6.27 -0.76 1.02
C HIS A 118 -5.78 0.24 -0.02
N LEU A 119 -4.65 -0.08 -0.63
CA LEU A 119 -4.16 0.54 -1.86
C LEU A 119 -4.00 -0.54 -2.93
N VAL A 120 -4.56 -0.31 -4.10
CA VAL A 120 -4.36 -1.15 -5.30
C VAL A 120 -3.48 -0.37 -6.26
N ILE A 121 -2.26 -0.83 -6.44
CA ILE A 121 -1.24 -0.15 -7.24
C ILE A 121 -1.01 -0.97 -8.50
N THR A 122 -1.17 -0.34 -9.66
CA THR A 122 -1.01 -0.97 -10.99
C THR A 122 -0.11 -0.14 -11.88
N GLY A 123 0.35 -0.75 -12.95
CA GLY A 123 1.20 -0.07 -13.94
C GLY A 123 2.64 0.16 -13.45
N LYS A 124 3.40 0.90 -14.24
CA LYS A 124 4.82 1.22 -13.98
C LYS A 124 5.06 2.71 -14.20
N ALA A 125 5.70 3.35 -13.23
CA ALA A 125 6.11 4.74 -13.36
C ALA A 125 7.32 4.86 -14.31
N GLU A 126 7.38 5.96 -15.07
CA GLU A 126 8.50 6.27 -15.97
C GLU A 126 9.79 6.63 -15.20
N LYS A 127 9.62 7.17 -14.00
CA LYS A 127 10.71 7.61 -13.11
C LYS A 127 10.49 7.04 -11.71
N PRO A 128 11.54 6.92 -10.90
CA PRO A 128 11.39 6.59 -9.49
C PRO A 128 10.34 7.49 -8.84
N THR A 129 9.33 6.85 -8.22
CA THR A 129 8.15 7.54 -7.70
C THR A 129 7.75 6.92 -6.38
N TYR A 130 7.39 7.75 -5.41
CA TYR A 130 6.76 7.25 -4.19
C TYR A 130 5.31 7.72 -4.06
N ILE A 131 4.52 6.91 -3.38
CA ILE A 131 3.12 7.21 -3.09
C ILE A 131 3.08 7.85 -1.70
N TYR A 132 2.61 9.08 -1.63
CA TYR A 132 2.36 9.82 -0.40
C TYR A 132 0.87 9.70 -0.05
N VAL A 133 0.58 9.27 1.17
CA VAL A 133 -0.80 9.09 1.65
C VAL A 133 -0.96 9.80 2.98
N HIS A 134 -1.85 10.78 3.03
CA HIS A 134 -2.10 11.57 4.23
C HIS A 134 -3.47 12.26 4.15
N ASP A 135 -4.20 12.32 5.27
CA ASP A 135 -5.47 13.03 5.42
C ASP A 135 -6.51 12.76 4.31
N GLY A 136 -6.66 11.50 3.91
CA GLY A 136 -7.62 11.10 2.87
C GLY A 136 -7.17 11.39 1.45
N GLU A 137 -5.95 11.87 1.27
CA GLU A 137 -5.36 12.16 -0.02
C GLU A 137 -4.24 11.17 -0.39
N ILE A 138 -4.17 10.86 -1.68
CA ILE A 138 -3.07 10.10 -2.27
C ILE A 138 -2.39 11.00 -3.30
N ARG A 139 -1.07 11.09 -3.25
CA ARG A 139 -0.27 11.85 -4.23
C ARG A 139 0.92 11.02 -4.70
N LEU A 140 1.29 11.20 -5.97
CA LEU A 140 2.53 10.66 -6.52
C LEU A 140 3.61 11.73 -6.46
N ARG A 141 4.78 11.38 -5.90
CA ARG A 141 5.93 12.29 -5.76
C ARG A 141 7.19 11.66 -6.37
N ASP A 142 8.06 12.50 -6.86
CA ASP A 142 9.36 12.07 -7.41
C ASP A 142 10.23 11.45 -6.31
N ALA A 143 10.85 10.31 -6.62
CA ALA A 143 11.75 9.57 -5.74
C ALA A 143 13.15 9.41 -6.35
N SER A 144 13.50 10.23 -7.34
CA SER A 144 14.80 10.11 -8.05
C SER A 144 16.00 10.30 -7.11
N ASN A 145 15.83 11.12 -6.07
CA ASN A 145 16.84 11.35 -5.03
C ASN A 145 16.93 10.23 -3.98
N LEU A 146 16.01 9.25 -4.03
CA LEU A 146 15.95 8.11 -3.11
C LEU A 146 16.46 6.81 -3.76
N TRP A 147 16.51 6.77 -5.10
CA TRP A 147 16.93 5.59 -5.84
C TRP A 147 18.38 5.24 -5.56
N GLY A 148 18.65 3.96 -5.27
CA GLY A 148 19.98 3.46 -4.92
C GLY A 148 20.36 3.59 -3.45
N LEU A 149 19.53 4.26 -2.63
CA LEU A 149 19.73 4.32 -1.19
C LEU A 149 19.28 3.00 -0.54
N ASP A 150 19.89 2.63 0.56
CA ASP A 150 19.37 1.55 1.40
C ASP A 150 18.06 1.97 2.11
N THR A 151 17.40 1.00 2.75
CA THR A 151 16.09 1.24 3.39
C THR A 151 16.18 2.24 4.55
N TYR A 152 17.28 2.25 5.28
CA TYR A 152 17.51 3.17 6.40
C TYR A 152 17.74 4.60 5.91
N GLN A 153 18.60 4.77 4.92
CA GLN A 153 18.89 6.06 4.30
C GLN A 153 17.64 6.64 3.62
N THR A 154 16.85 5.79 2.94
CA THR A 154 15.58 6.19 2.33
C THR A 154 14.62 6.73 3.38
N GLN A 155 14.50 6.06 4.52
CA GLN A 155 13.64 6.50 5.61
C GLN A 155 14.08 7.85 6.18
N LEU A 156 15.37 8.01 6.49
CA LEU A 156 15.91 9.27 7.02
C LEU A 156 15.70 10.42 6.03
N ARG A 157 15.94 10.17 4.75
CA ARG A 157 15.77 11.19 3.70
C ARG A 157 14.31 11.62 3.56
N LEU A 158 13.37 10.68 3.58
CA LEU A 158 11.95 11.00 3.53
C LEU A 158 11.47 11.74 4.77
N TRP A 159 11.92 11.39 5.96
CA TRP A 159 11.59 12.14 7.17
C TRP A 159 12.11 13.58 7.12
N ASP A 160 13.32 13.77 6.59
CA ASP A 160 13.87 15.13 6.40
C ASP A 160 13.08 15.90 5.34
N GLU A 161 12.73 15.28 4.22
CA GLU A 161 11.92 15.91 3.16
C GLU A 161 10.53 16.31 3.65
N LEU A 162 9.88 15.40 4.38
CA LEU A 162 8.52 15.60 4.90
C LEU A 162 8.49 16.46 6.17
N LYS A 163 9.67 16.73 6.79
CA LYS A 163 9.83 17.43 8.07
C LYS A 163 9.03 16.77 9.20
N ASP A 164 8.87 15.45 9.14
CA ASP A 164 8.03 14.72 10.07
C ASP A 164 8.49 13.26 10.22
N PRO A 165 9.08 12.87 11.37
CA PRO A 165 9.56 11.51 11.62
C PRO A 165 8.44 10.52 11.96
N ASP A 166 7.20 10.96 12.12
CA ASP A 166 6.06 10.08 12.42
C ASP A 166 5.50 9.37 11.16
N PHE A 167 5.95 9.77 9.96
CA PHE A 167 5.57 9.02 8.76
C PHE A 167 6.07 7.59 8.80
N SER A 168 5.16 6.64 8.62
CA SER A 168 5.50 5.24 8.37
C SER A 168 5.89 5.05 6.90
N ILE A 169 7.06 4.46 6.67
CA ILE A 169 7.64 4.32 5.34
C ILE A 169 7.79 2.85 4.99
N ALA A 170 7.30 2.46 3.81
CA ALA A 170 7.60 1.19 3.18
C ALA A 170 8.37 1.45 1.88
N CYS A 171 9.54 0.86 1.77
CA CYS A 171 10.41 1.00 0.60
C CYS A 171 11.09 -0.32 0.26
N ILE A 172 11.53 -0.43 -0.99
CA ILE A 172 12.45 -1.46 -1.42
C ILE A 172 13.89 -0.95 -1.18
N GLY A 173 14.83 -1.86 -1.04
CA GLY A 173 16.26 -1.55 -1.05
C GLY A 173 16.90 -1.82 -2.42
N PRO A 174 18.22 -1.70 -2.53
CA PRO A 174 18.94 -1.94 -3.79
C PRO A 174 18.71 -3.32 -4.41
N GLY A 175 18.39 -4.34 -3.58
CA GLY A 175 18.00 -5.67 -4.08
C GLY A 175 16.72 -5.61 -4.88
N GLY A 176 15.65 -5.01 -4.30
CA GLY A 176 14.37 -4.86 -4.98
C GLY A 176 14.45 -3.99 -6.24
N GLU A 177 15.30 -2.95 -6.25
CA GLU A 177 15.56 -2.13 -7.44
C GLU A 177 16.20 -2.93 -8.59
N LYS A 178 16.96 -3.97 -8.25
CA LYS A 178 17.63 -4.89 -9.19
C LYS A 178 16.83 -6.16 -9.47
N LEU A 179 15.61 -6.26 -8.96
CA LEU A 179 14.71 -7.41 -9.11
C LEU A 179 15.28 -8.73 -8.54
N VAL A 180 16.00 -8.65 -7.42
CA VAL A 180 16.53 -9.80 -6.67
C VAL A 180 16.08 -9.76 -5.21
#